data_6bc9bb9ff23ffdb66fb48f71e3809ddb
#
_entry.id   6bc9bb9ff23ffdb66fb48f71e3809ddb
#
_cell.length_a   1.000
_cell.length_b   1.000
_cell.length_c   1.000
_cell.angle_alpha   90.00
_cell.angle_beta   90.00
_cell.angle_gamma   90.00
#
_symmetry.space_group_name_H-M   'P 1'
#
loop_
_entity.id
_entity.type
_entity.pdbx_description
1 polymer ?
#
loop_
_entity_poly.entity_id
_entity_poly.type
_entity_poly.pdbx_seq_one_letter_code
_entity_poly.pdbx_strand_id
1 'polypeptide(L)'
;MTLSTAPCGLPGASYLVTEYFPEPMNAAENLAAMLASAPLENWVGRMTRIMVTLHDAGIAHGDLKLVNWLALPDGNGDFELGLFDFDGTAVSSDGCDARLRRKELARVVSSLKLELDRRSLLPELDIAELNRLCCEHYAVAGGPDFSGDGRLLNRVLKFLQRQRRKGRR
;
A
#
# COMPACT_ATOMS: atom_id res chain seq x y z
N MET A 1 -5.46 10.27 -22.26
CA MET A 1 -6.64 9.39 -22.10
C MET A 1 -7.66 9.78 -23.16
N THR A 2 -7.97 8.90 -24.10
CA THR A 2 -8.96 9.17 -25.15
C THR A 2 -10.13 8.24 -24.91
N LEU A 3 -11.27 8.77 -24.51
CA LEU A 3 -12.52 8.02 -24.40
C LEU A 3 -13.24 8.08 -25.75
N SER A 4 -13.42 6.94 -26.40
CA SER A 4 -14.28 6.79 -27.57
C SER A 4 -15.63 6.25 -27.12
N THR A 5 -16.71 6.94 -27.44
CA THR A 5 -18.08 6.44 -27.23
C THR A 5 -18.60 5.78 -28.50
N ALA A 6 -19.28 4.65 -28.33
CA ALA A 6 -20.03 4.04 -29.43
C ALA A 6 -21.23 4.93 -29.84
N PRO A 7 -21.75 4.81 -31.07
CA PRO A 7 -22.85 5.68 -31.57
C PRO A 7 -24.14 5.61 -30.74
N CYS A 8 -24.31 4.60 -29.89
CA CYS A 8 -25.46 4.43 -29.00
C CYS A 8 -25.25 4.99 -27.57
N GLY A 9 -24.16 5.73 -27.31
CA GLY A 9 -23.84 6.27 -26.00
C GLY A 9 -23.28 5.25 -24.98
N LEU A 10 -23.12 3.98 -25.39
CA LEU A 10 -22.46 2.99 -24.56
C LEU A 10 -20.94 3.18 -24.58
N PRO A 11 -20.22 2.84 -23.47
CA PRO A 11 -18.78 2.90 -23.44
C PRO A 11 -18.19 2.03 -24.55
N GLY A 12 -17.40 2.63 -25.44
CA GLY A 12 -16.60 1.92 -26.43
C GLY A 12 -15.32 1.34 -25.79
N ALA A 13 -14.40 0.88 -26.63
CA ALA A 13 -13.08 0.47 -26.15
C ALA A 13 -12.37 1.68 -25.51
N SER A 14 -11.88 1.49 -24.31
CA SER A 14 -11.03 2.47 -23.63
C SER A 14 -9.58 1.96 -23.61
N TYR A 15 -8.64 2.85 -23.86
CA TYR A 15 -7.21 2.55 -23.84
C TYR A 15 -6.53 3.42 -22.79
N LEU A 16 -5.79 2.79 -21.89
CA LEU A 16 -4.89 3.46 -20.98
C LEU A 16 -3.46 3.21 -21.49
N VAL A 17 -2.77 4.29 -21.81
CA VAL A 17 -1.34 4.23 -22.16
C VAL A 17 -0.55 4.74 -20.96
N THR A 18 0.32 3.89 -20.46
CA THR A 18 1.23 4.20 -19.35
C THR A 18 2.66 3.97 -19.77
N GLU A 19 3.60 4.52 -19.03
CA GLU A 19 5.00 4.13 -19.17
C GLU A 19 5.15 2.63 -18.92
N TYR A 20 5.97 1.98 -19.75
CA TYR A 20 6.25 0.55 -19.61
C TYR A 20 7.52 0.36 -18.77
N PHE A 21 7.38 -0.39 -17.70
CA PHE A 21 8.49 -0.85 -16.88
C PHE A 21 8.80 -2.31 -17.25
N PRO A 22 10.00 -2.63 -17.74
CA PRO A 22 10.32 -3.92 -18.36
C PRO A 22 10.31 -5.12 -17.39
N GLU A 23 10.37 -4.86 -16.09
CA GLU A 23 10.34 -5.91 -15.06
C GLU A 23 9.26 -5.62 -14.00
N PRO A 24 8.59 -6.66 -13.46
CA PRO A 24 7.65 -6.47 -12.38
C PRO A 24 8.40 -6.04 -11.12
N MET A 25 8.46 -4.75 -10.88
CA MET A 25 9.17 -4.16 -9.76
C MET A 25 8.22 -3.84 -8.63
N ASN A 26 7.48 -4.82 -8.16
CA ASN A 26 6.66 -4.60 -6.97
C ASN A 26 7.48 -4.70 -5.68
N ALA A 27 7.06 -3.93 -4.68
CA ALA A 27 7.76 -3.84 -3.40
C ALA A 27 7.77 -5.17 -2.63
N ALA A 28 6.83 -6.09 -2.89
CA ALA A 28 6.84 -7.39 -2.27
C ALA A 28 8.01 -8.25 -2.79
N GLU A 29 8.30 -8.22 -4.09
CA GLU A 29 9.41 -8.95 -4.69
C GLU A 29 10.76 -8.34 -4.29
N ASN A 30 10.85 -7.02 -4.24
CA ASN A 30 12.07 -6.29 -3.92
C ASN A 30 12.29 -6.06 -2.41
N LEU A 31 11.43 -6.57 -1.53
CA LEU A 31 11.46 -6.26 -0.10
C LEU A 31 12.83 -6.51 0.55
N ALA A 32 13.50 -7.60 0.20
CA ALA A 32 14.83 -7.91 0.74
C ALA A 32 15.89 -6.90 0.29
N ALA A 33 15.87 -6.49 -0.98
CA ALA A 33 16.78 -5.48 -1.52
C ALA A 33 16.49 -4.09 -0.92
N MET A 34 15.22 -3.74 -0.75
CA MET A 34 14.81 -2.50 -0.08
C MET A 34 15.34 -2.45 1.36
N LEU A 35 15.20 -3.55 2.12
CA LEU A 35 15.71 -3.61 3.50
C LEU A 35 17.23 -3.63 3.59
N ALA A 36 17.92 -4.07 2.52
CA ALA A 36 19.37 -3.98 2.43
C ALA A 36 19.85 -2.55 2.14
N SER A 37 19.05 -1.74 1.43
CA SER A 37 19.41 -0.35 1.10
C SER A 37 19.08 0.64 2.22
N ALA A 38 18.01 0.41 2.98
CA ALA A 38 17.61 1.28 4.09
C ALA A 38 16.80 0.52 5.17
N PRO A 39 16.80 0.99 6.44
CA PRO A 39 15.99 0.44 7.50
C PRO A 39 14.48 0.46 7.18
N LEU A 40 13.71 -0.46 7.78
CA LEU A 40 12.26 -0.58 7.58
C LEU A 40 11.52 0.72 7.85
N GLU A 41 11.93 1.47 8.87
CA GLU A 41 11.34 2.75 9.26
C GLU A 41 11.34 3.76 8.11
N ASN A 42 12.41 3.80 7.32
CA ASN A 42 12.52 4.69 6.16
C ASN A 42 11.46 4.32 5.10
N TRP A 43 11.30 3.04 4.85
CA TRP A 43 10.31 2.53 3.88
C TRP A 43 8.88 2.78 4.35
N VAL A 44 8.60 2.49 5.61
CA VAL A 44 7.29 2.80 6.22
C VAL A 44 7.02 4.31 6.15
N GLY A 45 8.01 5.15 6.43
CA GLY A 45 7.87 6.61 6.32
C GLY A 45 7.58 7.09 4.89
N ARG A 46 8.22 6.50 3.87
CA ARG A 46 7.93 6.82 2.46
C ARG A 46 6.52 6.36 2.05
N MET A 47 6.15 5.13 2.40
CA MET A 47 4.82 4.58 2.11
C MET A 47 3.71 5.41 2.77
N THR A 48 3.85 5.75 4.04
CA THR A 48 2.83 6.51 4.76
C THR A 48 2.66 7.93 4.22
N ARG A 49 3.73 8.59 3.75
CA ARG A 49 3.63 9.89 3.07
C ARG A 49 2.81 9.81 1.78
N ILE A 50 3.06 8.80 0.94
CA ILE A 50 2.27 8.56 -0.28
C ILE A 50 0.79 8.32 0.09
N MET A 51 0.53 7.49 1.10
CA MET A 51 -0.83 7.22 1.57
C MET A 51 -1.53 8.50 2.04
N VAL A 52 -0.87 9.33 2.84
CA VAL A 52 -1.49 10.58 3.34
C VAL A 52 -1.78 11.52 2.18
N THR A 53 -0.85 11.69 1.24
CA THR A 53 -1.07 12.50 0.04
C THR A 53 -2.31 12.06 -0.74
N LEU A 54 -2.48 10.76 -0.99
CA LEU A 54 -3.67 10.24 -1.66
C LEU A 54 -4.94 10.47 -0.85
N HIS A 55 -4.89 10.16 0.44
CA HIS A 55 -6.06 10.29 1.31
C HIS A 55 -6.52 11.73 1.49
N ASP A 56 -5.60 12.70 1.52
CA ASP A 56 -5.93 14.13 1.60
C ASP A 56 -6.51 14.63 0.28
N ALA A 57 -6.04 14.09 -0.84
CA ALA A 57 -6.64 14.31 -2.15
C ALA A 57 -7.99 13.57 -2.34
N GLY A 58 -8.49 12.88 -1.32
CA GLY A 58 -9.76 12.14 -1.38
C GLY A 58 -9.66 10.81 -2.11
N ILE A 59 -8.47 10.31 -2.40
CA ILE A 59 -8.25 9.08 -3.16
C ILE A 59 -7.99 7.93 -2.19
N ALA A 60 -8.92 6.96 -2.15
CA ALA A 60 -8.68 5.68 -1.50
C ALA A 60 -8.40 4.63 -2.58
N HIS A 61 -7.23 4.02 -2.56
CA HIS A 61 -6.78 3.05 -3.57
C HIS A 61 -7.65 1.78 -3.61
N GLY A 62 -8.19 1.36 -2.45
CA GLY A 62 -9.07 0.19 -2.34
C GLY A 62 -8.34 -1.12 -2.04
N ASP A 63 -7.12 -1.34 -2.51
CA ASP A 63 -6.34 -2.56 -2.29
C ASP A 63 -4.83 -2.30 -2.12
N LEU A 64 -4.44 -1.52 -1.12
CA LEU A 64 -3.04 -1.20 -0.80
C LEU A 64 -2.26 -2.39 -0.20
N LYS A 65 -2.20 -3.51 -0.93
CA LYS A 65 -1.26 -4.61 -0.63
C LYS A 65 0.15 -4.27 -1.09
N LEU A 66 1.15 -4.86 -0.45
CA LEU A 66 2.55 -4.62 -0.82
C LEU A 66 2.86 -4.98 -2.28
N VAL A 67 2.16 -5.95 -2.87
CA VAL A 67 2.28 -6.31 -4.29
C VAL A 67 1.78 -5.23 -5.24
N ASN A 68 0.97 -4.28 -4.78
CA ASN A 68 0.45 -3.15 -5.56
C ASN A 68 1.29 -1.87 -5.38
N TRP A 69 2.43 -1.99 -4.71
CA TRP A 69 3.44 -0.93 -4.63
C TRP A 69 4.54 -1.20 -5.63
N LEU A 70 4.89 -0.20 -6.43
CA LEU A 70 6.11 -0.20 -7.22
C LEU A 70 7.31 0.11 -6.32
N ALA A 71 8.43 -0.56 -6.58
CA ALA A 71 9.72 -0.24 -6.01
C ALA A 71 10.72 -0.24 -7.17
N LEU A 72 10.98 0.94 -7.71
CA LEU A 72 11.80 1.14 -8.89
C LEU A 72 13.24 1.51 -8.46
N PRO A 73 14.27 0.74 -8.83
CA PRO A 73 15.65 1.14 -8.54
C PRO A 73 15.95 2.50 -9.17
N ASP A 74 16.51 3.42 -8.37
CA ASP A 74 16.87 4.76 -8.81
C ASP A 74 18.26 4.86 -9.47
N GLY A 75 18.95 3.73 -9.62
CA GLY A 75 20.31 3.66 -10.15
C GLY A 75 21.41 4.00 -9.14
N ASN A 76 21.10 4.50 -7.97
CA ASN A 76 22.03 4.87 -6.90
C ASN A 76 22.04 3.88 -5.72
N GLY A 77 21.33 2.76 -5.86
CA GLY A 77 21.19 1.74 -4.81
C GLY A 77 20.00 1.96 -3.86
N ASP A 78 19.12 2.91 -4.15
CA ASP A 78 17.86 3.17 -3.49
C ASP A 78 16.68 2.85 -4.44
N PHE A 79 15.45 3.02 -3.97
CA PHE A 79 14.24 2.75 -4.73
C PHE A 79 13.27 3.94 -4.66
N GLU A 80 12.66 4.26 -5.79
CA GLU A 80 11.48 5.10 -5.83
C GLU A 80 10.23 4.26 -5.60
N LEU A 81 9.28 4.76 -4.78
CA LEU A 81 8.01 4.10 -4.55
C LEU A 81 6.90 4.72 -5.38
N GLY A 82 6.07 3.87 -5.97
CA GLY A 82 4.85 4.24 -6.66
C GLY A 82 3.71 3.29 -6.33
N LEU A 83 2.57 3.49 -6.98
CA LEU A 83 1.38 2.66 -6.83
C LEU A 83 0.83 2.29 -8.21
N PHE A 84 0.22 1.10 -8.30
CA PHE A 84 -0.50 0.65 -9.47
C PHE A 84 -1.74 -0.18 -9.07
N ASP A 85 -2.53 -0.62 -10.04
CA ASP A 85 -3.77 -1.38 -9.82
C ASP A 85 -4.86 -0.57 -9.09
N PHE A 86 -5.27 0.53 -9.69
CA PHE A 86 -6.29 1.44 -9.17
C PHE A 86 -7.73 0.99 -9.45
N ASP A 87 -7.97 -0.25 -9.83
CA ASP A 87 -9.31 -0.76 -10.19
C ASP A 87 -10.34 -0.66 -9.05
N GLY A 88 -9.89 -0.70 -7.81
CA GLY A 88 -10.72 -0.58 -6.60
C GLY A 88 -10.84 0.83 -6.03
N THR A 89 -10.35 1.84 -6.74
CA THR A 89 -10.21 3.21 -6.23
C THR A 89 -11.56 3.88 -6.02
N ALA A 90 -11.70 4.53 -4.87
CA ALA A 90 -12.80 5.44 -4.58
C ALA A 90 -12.25 6.87 -4.47
N VAL A 91 -13.02 7.83 -4.99
CA VAL A 91 -12.66 9.26 -4.95
C VAL A 91 -13.75 10.03 -4.22
N SER A 92 -13.35 10.94 -3.34
CA SER A 92 -14.21 11.84 -2.56
C SER A 92 -13.68 13.26 -2.65
N SER A 93 -14.56 14.26 -2.78
CA SER A 93 -14.19 15.68 -2.78
C SER A 93 -13.69 16.17 -1.41
N ASP A 94 -14.07 15.49 -0.33
CA ASP A 94 -13.87 15.95 1.05
C ASP A 94 -12.69 15.24 1.76
N GLY A 95 -11.83 14.59 0.98
CA GLY A 95 -10.79 13.73 1.51
C GLY A 95 -11.31 12.35 1.93
N CYS A 96 -10.41 11.44 2.26
CA CYS A 96 -10.80 10.13 2.78
C CYS A 96 -11.15 10.23 4.27
N ASP A 97 -12.28 9.65 4.65
CA ASP A 97 -12.67 9.54 6.06
C ASP A 97 -11.74 8.61 6.86
N ALA A 98 -11.78 8.72 8.18
CA ALA A 98 -10.94 7.92 9.07
C ALA A 98 -11.18 6.40 8.94
N ARG A 99 -12.37 5.97 8.47
CA ARG A 99 -12.68 4.55 8.25
C ARG A 99 -11.96 4.00 7.03
N LEU A 100 -11.92 4.76 5.94
CA LEU A 100 -11.18 4.40 4.71
C LEU A 100 -9.67 4.41 4.97
N ARG A 101 -9.15 5.48 5.57
CA ARG A 101 -7.73 5.60 5.94
C ARG A 101 -7.27 4.41 6.81
N ARG A 102 -8.05 4.06 7.84
CA ARG A 102 -7.78 2.89 8.69
C ARG A 102 -7.82 1.57 7.92
N LYS A 103 -8.76 1.43 6.97
CA LYS A 103 -8.85 0.22 6.14
C LYS A 103 -7.60 0.03 5.30
N GLU A 104 -7.11 1.10 4.69
CA GLU A 104 -5.93 1.06 3.83
C GLU A 104 -4.64 0.87 4.61
N LEU A 105 -4.46 1.59 5.72
CA LEU A 105 -3.32 1.39 6.61
C LEU A 105 -3.26 -0.07 7.13
N ALA A 106 -4.40 -0.62 7.56
CA ALA A 106 -4.46 -2.03 7.97
C ALA A 106 -4.07 -3.00 6.84
N ARG A 107 -4.37 -2.65 5.60
CA ARG A 107 -4.02 -3.46 4.43
C ARG A 107 -2.51 -3.46 4.18
N VAL A 108 -1.87 -2.29 4.26
CA VAL A 108 -0.41 -2.15 4.15
C VAL A 108 0.27 -2.95 5.25
N VAL A 109 -0.07 -2.70 6.52
CA VAL A 109 0.53 -3.38 7.68
C VAL A 109 0.43 -4.90 7.55
N SER A 110 -0.77 -5.41 7.21
CA SER A 110 -0.99 -6.86 7.11
C SER A 110 -0.23 -7.49 5.94
N SER A 111 -0.16 -6.82 4.79
CA SER A 111 0.57 -7.36 3.65
C SER A 111 2.08 -7.28 3.84
N LEU A 112 2.58 -6.21 4.44
CA LEU A 112 3.99 -6.07 4.79
C LEU A 112 4.43 -7.17 5.77
N LYS A 113 3.69 -7.38 6.86
CA LYS A 113 3.99 -8.47 7.81
C LYS A 113 3.98 -9.85 7.14
N LEU A 114 3.02 -10.07 6.23
CA LEU A 114 2.94 -11.35 5.51
C LEU A 114 4.18 -11.60 4.64
N GLU A 115 4.67 -10.58 3.93
CA GLU A 115 5.86 -10.73 3.08
C GLU A 115 7.16 -10.82 3.91
N LEU A 116 7.25 -10.11 5.03
CA LEU A 116 8.35 -10.29 6.00
C LEU A 116 8.39 -11.73 6.52
N ASP A 117 7.25 -12.28 6.95
CA ASP A 117 7.15 -13.66 7.45
C ASP A 117 7.52 -14.69 6.36
N ARG A 118 7.00 -14.53 5.15
CA ARG A 118 7.25 -15.46 4.03
C ARG A 118 8.72 -15.55 3.64
N ARG A 119 9.45 -14.46 3.79
CA ARG A 119 10.85 -14.34 3.41
C ARG A 119 11.81 -14.49 4.59
N SER A 120 11.27 -14.73 5.79
CA SER A 120 12.03 -14.79 7.05
C SER A 120 12.87 -13.52 7.29
N LEU A 121 12.34 -12.38 6.89
CA LEU A 121 12.95 -11.06 7.10
C LEU A 121 12.44 -10.47 8.41
N LEU A 122 13.35 -9.90 9.21
CA LEU A 122 13.06 -9.28 10.51
C LEU A 122 12.18 -10.18 11.41
N PRO A 123 12.60 -11.40 11.72
CA PRO A 123 11.79 -12.39 12.43
C PRO A 123 11.36 -11.94 13.84
N GLU A 124 12.14 -11.05 14.47
CA GLU A 124 11.84 -10.50 15.80
C GLU A 124 10.72 -9.45 15.78
N LEU A 125 10.42 -8.88 14.62
CA LEU A 125 9.40 -7.83 14.48
C LEU A 125 8.00 -8.43 14.57
N ASP A 126 7.33 -8.20 15.69
CA ASP A 126 5.96 -8.65 15.86
C ASP A 126 4.94 -7.72 15.17
N ILE A 127 3.69 -8.18 15.08
CA ILE A 127 2.63 -7.43 14.39
C ILE A 127 2.19 -6.17 15.13
N ALA A 128 2.28 -6.16 16.46
CA ALA A 128 1.88 -4.99 17.26
C ALA A 128 2.93 -3.89 17.09
N GLU A 129 4.20 -4.24 17.08
CA GLU A 129 5.31 -3.32 16.84
C GLU A 129 5.27 -2.74 15.43
N LEU A 130 5.09 -3.58 14.39
CA LEU A 130 4.92 -3.10 13.02
C LEU A 130 3.70 -2.19 12.88
N ASN A 131 2.58 -2.54 13.51
CA ASN A 131 1.38 -1.69 13.51
C ASN A 131 1.64 -0.34 14.18
N ARG A 132 2.33 -0.33 15.32
CA ARG A 132 2.71 0.91 16.03
C ARG A 132 3.59 1.79 15.14
N LEU A 133 4.65 1.22 14.55
CA LEU A 133 5.56 1.91 13.63
C LEU A 133 4.79 2.57 12.47
N CYS A 134 3.91 1.83 11.82
CA CYS A 134 3.12 2.36 10.71
C CYS A 134 2.16 3.48 11.15
N CYS A 135 1.56 3.38 12.34
CA CYS A 135 0.69 4.44 12.88
C CYS A 135 1.47 5.72 13.18
N GLU A 136 2.63 5.59 13.81
CA GLU A 136 3.50 6.73 14.15
C GLU A 136 3.94 7.46 12.87
N HIS A 137 4.45 6.73 11.88
CA HIS A 137 4.85 7.34 10.61
C HIS A 137 3.67 7.93 9.83
N TYR A 138 2.50 7.32 9.92
CA TYR A 138 1.29 7.85 9.28
C TYR A 138 0.86 9.17 9.92
N ALA A 139 0.92 9.28 11.25
CA ALA A 139 0.66 10.53 11.97
C ALA A 139 1.71 11.60 11.68
N VAL A 140 3.00 11.24 11.67
CA VAL A 140 4.11 12.16 11.30
C VAL A 140 3.95 12.68 9.88
N ALA A 141 3.40 11.87 8.96
CA ALA A 141 3.10 12.30 7.59
C ALA A 141 1.90 13.25 7.48
N GLY A 142 1.17 13.52 8.56
CA GLY A 142 0.00 14.41 8.60
C GLY A 142 -1.36 13.68 8.65
N GLY A 143 -1.36 12.35 8.67
CA GLY A 143 -2.58 11.57 8.82
C GLY A 143 -3.11 11.56 10.27
N PRO A 144 -4.35 11.07 10.49
CA PRO A 144 -4.85 10.86 11.83
C PRO A 144 -3.98 9.90 12.65
N ASP A 145 -3.83 10.18 13.94
CA ASP A 145 -3.15 9.25 14.85
C ASP A 145 -4.05 8.03 15.15
N PHE A 146 -3.57 6.85 14.77
CA PHE A 146 -4.21 5.57 15.02
C PHE A 146 -3.45 4.70 16.03
N SER A 147 -2.42 5.21 16.71
CA SER A 147 -1.55 4.43 17.62
C SER A 147 -2.32 3.74 18.76
N GLY A 148 -3.38 4.37 19.27
CA GLY A 148 -4.27 3.79 20.29
C GLY A 148 -5.53 3.11 19.74
N ASP A 149 -5.69 2.99 18.41
CA ASP A 149 -6.92 2.49 17.80
C ASP A 149 -6.94 0.95 17.71
N GLY A 150 -7.53 0.31 18.72
CA GLY A 150 -7.73 -1.15 18.72
C GLY A 150 -8.53 -1.68 17.51
N ARG A 151 -9.32 -0.84 16.82
CA ARG A 151 -10.05 -1.22 15.60
C ARG A 151 -9.08 -1.43 14.43
N LEU A 152 -8.00 -0.65 14.37
CA LEU A 152 -6.96 -0.82 13.36
C LEU A 152 -6.27 -2.19 13.53
N LEU A 153 -5.71 -2.46 14.71
CA LEU A 153 -5.03 -3.73 14.98
C LEU A 153 -5.94 -4.95 14.75
N ASN A 154 -7.19 -4.88 15.21
CA ASN A 154 -8.16 -5.94 14.94
C ASN A 154 -8.40 -6.16 13.43
N ARG A 155 -8.38 -5.10 12.64
CA ARG A 155 -8.52 -5.20 11.17
C ARG A 155 -7.28 -5.81 10.54
N VAL A 156 -6.09 -5.43 10.98
CA VAL A 156 -4.81 -6.04 10.55
C VAL A 156 -4.83 -7.54 10.79
N LEU A 157 -5.17 -7.97 12.00
CA LEU A 157 -5.24 -9.39 12.36
C LEU A 157 -6.25 -10.16 11.50
N LYS A 158 -7.42 -9.58 11.23
CA LYS A 158 -8.42 -10.18 10.32
C LYS A 158 -7.90 -10.34 8.90
N PHE A 159 -7.17 -9.36 8.37
CA PHE A 159 -6.56 -9.46 7.04
C PHE A 159 -5.50 -10.56 7.00
N LEU A 160 -4.60 -10.62 7.97
CA LEU A 160 -3.58 -11.68 8.07
C LEU A 160 -4.21 -13.07 8.12
N GLN A 161 -5.22 -13.27 8.95
CA GLN A 161 -5.92 -14.57 9.05
C GLN A 161 -6.54 -14.99 7.71
N ARG A 162 -7.18 -14.07 6.99
CA ARG A 162 -7.77 -14.35 5.67
C ARG A 162 -6.71 -14.72 4.64
N GLN A 163 -5.57 -14.04 4.63
CA GLN A 163 -4.47 -14.30 3.70
C GLN A 163 -3.81 -15.66 3.98
N ARG A 164 -3.54 -15.98 5.24
CA ARG A 164 -3.00 -17.28 5.64
C ARG A 164 -3.91 -18.46 5.28
N ARG A 165 -5.23 -18.26 5.32
CA ARG A 165 -6.21 -19.29 4.90
C ARG A 165 -6.21 -19.50 3.37
N LYS A 166 -6.01 -18.45 2.57
CA LYS A 166 -5.94 -18.54 1.10
C LYS A 166 -4.65 -19.21 0.62
N GLY A 167 -3.54 -18.99 1.29
CA GLY A 167 -2.25 -19.60 0.95
C GLY A 167 -2.10 -21.07 1.35
N ARG A 168 -3.09 -21.65 2.06
CA ARG A 168 -3.12 -23.08 2.44
C ARG A 168 -4.00 -23.94 1.52
N ARG A 169 -4.61 -23.34 0.51
CA ARG A 169 -5.40 -24.04 -0.53
C ARG A 169 -4.63 -24.07 -1.83
#